data_6d23e97ac0e83ae4050f3cedba0462c0
#
_entry.id   6d23e97ac0e83ae4050f3cedba0462c0
#
_cell.length_a   1.000
_cell.length_b   1.000
_cell.length_c   1.000
_cell.angle_alpha   90.00
_cell.angle_beta   90.00
_cell.angle_gamma   90.00
#
_symmetry.space_group_name_H-M   'P 1'
#
loop_
_entity.id
_entity.type
_entity.pdbx_description
1 polymer ?
#
loop_
_entity_poly.entity_id
_entity_poly.type
_entity_poly.pdbx_seq_one_letter_code
_entity_poly.pdbx_strand_id
1 'polypeptide(L)'
;MQKFYADAAAASVPYYRKEQRALSYRNYKKLYRKAPRWARITVGALAFILVAATFNLIFQVVRKPAELFFPVSGVLSKTPSETWREYAALFRAHSTALMTPELLAALAQVEGSGNPVARTPWRVRASVDPREVYRPASSAVGMYQITDGTFEQAKRYCIHDHVAIEEGCWFNSLYLRVIPSHAVELTSAYLDRSVAAILAGRRLAASVAQKQELAALIHLCGASAGDAYARAGFRLAPGQRCGAHDARAYLAQVAAMKRLFARLSTLG
;
A
#
# COMPACT_ATOMS: atom_id res chain seq x y z
N MET A 1 2.04 -41.45 47.73
CA MET A 1 0.60 -41.51 47.35
C MET A 1 0.07 -40.29 46.61
N GLN A 2 0.64 -39.08 46.72
CA GLN A 2 0.15 -37.87 46.03
C GLN A 2 0.43 -37.83 44.50
N LYS A 3 1.45 -38.51 43.99
CA LYS A 3 1.79 -38.47 42.55
C LYS A 3 0.85 -39.29 41.66
N PHE A 4 0.20 -40.33 42.21
CA PHE A 4 -0.73 -41.19 41.49
C PHE A 4 -2.11 -40.52 41.22
N TYR A 5 -2.51 -39.54 42.04
CA TYR A 5 -3.76 -38.80 41.85
C TYR A 5 -3.67 -37.67 40.83
N ALA A 6 -2.47 -37.10 40.64
CA ALA A 6 -2.24 -36.02 39.67
C ALA A 6 -2.27 -36.52 38.20
N ASP A 7 -1.73 -37.70 37.94
CA ASP A 7 -1.71 -38.29 36.59
C ASP A 7 -3.07 -38.79 36.10
N ALA A 8 -3.95 -39.25 37.04
CA ALA A 8 -5.32 -39.67 36.69
C ALA A 8 -6.22 -38.48 36.34
N ALA A 9 -6.00 -37.28 36.92
CA ALA A 9 -6.75 -36.07 36.61
C ALA A 9 -6.35 -35.46 35.27
N ALA A 10 -5.07 -35.56 34.88
CA ALA A 10 -4.58 -35.04 33.61
C ALA A 10 -5.02 -35.85 32.38
N ALA A 11 -5.23 -37.18 32.55
CA ALA A 11 -5.68 -38.08 31.48
C ALA A 11 -7.17 -37.96 31.18
N SER A 12 -7.98 -37.47 32.11
CA SER A 12 -9.45 -37.38 31.94
C SER A 12 -9.91 -36.11 31.22
N VAL A 13 -9.12 -35.02 31.22
CA VAL A 13 -9.52 -33.74 30.64
C VAL A 13 -9.74 -33.76 29.13
N PRO A 14 -8.92 -34.40 28.29
CA PRO A 14 -9.13 -34.45 26.83
C PRO A 14 -10.36 -35.32 26.46
N TYR A 15 -10.65 -36.38 27.22
CA TYR A 15 -11.81 -37.25 26.98
C TYR A 15 -13.13 -36.54 27.25
N TYR A 16 -13.23 -35.82 28.36
CA TYR A 16 -14.42 -35.07 28.74
C TYR A 16 -14.74 -33.93 27.76
N ARG A 17 -13.68 -33.28 27.22
CA ARG A 17 -13.84 -32.24 26.22
C ARG A 17 -14.27 -32.77 24.84
N LYS A 18 -13.87 -33.97 24.45
CA LYS A 18 -14.33 -34.66 23.22
C LYS A 18 -15.80 -35.05 23.32
N GLU A 19 -16.22 -35.56 24.47
CA GLU A 19 -17.62 -36.01 24.70
C GLU A 19 -18.58 -34.80 24.72
N GLN A 20 -18.24 -33.73 25.38
CA GLN A 20 -19.01 -32.49 25.35
C GLN A 20 -19.16 -31.90 23.96
N ARG A 21 -18.10 -31.93 23.14
CA ARG A 21 -18.17 -31.51 21.72
C ARG A 21 -19.06 -32.42 20.89
N ALA A 22 -19.00 -33.71 21.09
CA ALA A 22 -19.86 -34.68 20.38
C ALA A 22 -21.34 -34.55 20.74
N LEU A 23 -21.66 -34.33 22.02
CA LEU A 23 -23.02 -34.06 22.50
C LEU A 23 -23.57 -32.75 21.96
N SER A 24 -22.75 -31.69 21.93
CA SER A 24 -23.13 -30.39 21.35
C SER A 24 -23.41 -30.52 19.84
N TYR A 25 -22.60 -31.21 19.08
CA TYR A 25 -22.80 -31.43 17.65
C TYR A 25 -24.05 -32.25 17.33
N ARG A 26 -24.34 -33.31 18.11
CA ARG A 26 -25.57 -34.12 17.96
C ARG A 26 -26.82 -33.29 18.24
N ASN A 27 -26.80 -32.44 19.25
CA ASN A 27 -27.89 -31.55 19.58
C ASN A 27 -28.11 -30.50 18.50
N TYR A 28 -27.03 -29.91 17.96
CA TYR A 28 -27.10 -28.96 16.86
C TYR A 28 -27.70 -29.58 15.59
N LYS A 29 -27.29 -30.80 15.24
CA LYS A 29 -27.83 -31.54 14.10
C LYS A 29 -29.32 -31.89 14.25
N LYS A 30 -29.77 -32.22 15.47
CA LYS A 30 -31.21 -32.46 15.77
C LYS A 30 -32.00 -31.14 15.64
N LEU A 31 -31.49 -30.04 16.16
CA LEU A 31 -32.12 -28.72 16.09
C LEU A 31 -32.26 -28.25 14.65
N TYR A 32 -31.18 -28.36 13.86
CA TYR A 32 -31.16 -28.02 12.45
C TYR A 32 -32.17 -28.85 11.62
N ARG A 33 -32.30 -30.15 11.90
CA ARG A 33 -33.27 -31.01 11.22
C ARG A 33 -34.70 -30.66 11.54
N LYS A 34 -35.00 -30.16 12.75
CA LYS A 34 -36.34 -29.73 13.18
C LYS A 34 -36.67 -28.32 12.72
N ALA A 35 -35.69 -27.54 12.28
CA ALA A 35 -35.92 -26.17 11.83
C ALA A 35 -36.77 -26.15 10.55
N PRO A 36 -37.63 -25.14 10.37
CA PRO A 36 -38.42 -24.97 9.14
C PRO A 36 -37.53 -24.81 7.93
N ARG A 37 -38.02 -25.14 6.74
CA ARG A 37 -37.23 -25.12 5.48
C ARG A 37 -36.60 -23.79 5.25
N TRP A 38 -37.30 -22.67 5.45
CA TRP A 38 -36.80 -21.33 5.26
C TRP A 38 -35.57 -21.06 6.17
N ALA A 39 -35.61 -21.46 7.46
CA ALA A 39 -34.48 -21.25 8.37
C ALA A 39 -33.24 -22.05 7.96
N ARG A 40 -33.40 -23.28 7.44
CA ARG A 40 -32.32 -24.10 6.92
C ARG A 40 -31.69 -23.48 5.67
N ILE A 41 -32.52 -22.95 4.77
CA ILE A 41 -32.06 -22.23 3.57
C ILE A 41 -31.28 -20.97 3.96
N THR A 42 -31.80 -20.17 4.91
CA THR A 42 -31.16 -18.95 5.40
C THR A 42 -29.80 -19.25 6.03
N VAL A 43 -29.72 -20.24 6.92
CA VAL A 43 -28.46 -20.67 7.55
C VAL A 43 -27.45 -21.17 6.49
N GLY A 44 -27.92 -21.96 5.53
CA GLY A 44 -27.10 -22.45 4.44
C GLY A 44 -26.57 -21.31 3.56
N ALA A 45 -27.41 -20.34 3.21
CA ALA A 45 -27.03 -19.16 2.45
C ALA A 45 -26.00 -18.29 3.21
N LEU A 46 -26.23 -18.05 4.49
CA LEU A 46 -25.28 -17.29 5.33
C LEU A 46 -23.94 -18.02 5.46
N ALA A 47 -23.96 -19.33 5.66
CA ALA A 47 -22.73 -20.13 5.71
C ALA A 47 -21.98 -20.09 4.37
N PHE A 48 -22.68 -20.19 3.24
CA PHE A 48 -22.09 -20.07 1.92
C PHE A 48 -21.47 -18.69 1.69
N ILE A 49 -22.18 -17.62 2.04
CA ILE A 49 -21.69 -16.25 1.94
C ILE A 49 -20.42 -16.07 2.79
N LEU A 50 -20.42 -16.58 4.03
CA LEU A 50 -19.27 -16.50 4.92
C LEU A 50 -18.06 -17.23 4.34
N VAL A 51 -18.25 -18.45 3.82
CA VAL A 51 -17.17 -19.22 3.18
C VAL A 51 -16.64 -18.49 1.95
N ALA A 52 -17.53 -18.00 1.09
CA ALA A 52 -17.14 -17.25 -0.10
C ALA A 52 -16.40 -15.95 0.24
N ALA A 53 -16.85 -15.20 1.25
CA ALA A 53 -16.19 -13.99 1.73
C ALA A 53 -14.81 -14.29 2.32
N THR A 54 -14.69 -15.37 3.12
CA THR A 54 -13.41 -15.82 3.68
C THR A 54 -12.44 -16.23 2.57
N PHE A 55 -12.90 -16.98 1.59
CA PHE A 55 -12.07 -17.36 0.43
C PHE A 55 -11.61 -16.13 -0.37
N ASN A 56 -12.53 -15.19 -0.62
CA ASN A 56 -12.19 -13.93 -1.28
C ASN A 56 -11.14 -13.15 -0.47
N LEU A 57 -11.32 -13.00 0.84
CA LEU A 57 -10.36 -12.32 1.71
C LEU A 57 -8.98 -12.98 1.64
N ILE A 58 -8.90 -14.30 1.78
CA ILE A 58 -7.64 -15.05 1.68
C ILE A 58 -6.98 -14.80 0.32
N PHE A 59 -7.74 -14.88 -0.77
CA PHE A 59 -7.24 -14.63 -2.11
C PHE A 59 -6.65 -13.20 -2.25
N GLN A 60 -7.37 -12.18 -1.75
CA GLN A 60 -6.89 -10.80 -1.80
C GLN A 60 -5.64 -10.58 -0.93
N VAL A 61 -5.57 -11.20 0.25
CA VAL A 61 -4.40 -11.13 1.13
C VAL A 61 -3.18 -11.79 0.50
N VAL A 62 -3.34 -12.98 -0.12
CA VAL A 62 -2.24 -13.64 -0.84
C VAL A 62 -1.73 -12.77 -1.99
N ARG A 63 -2.65 -12.16 -2.75
CA ARG A 63 -2.31 -11.25 -3.85
C ARG A 63 -1.72 -9.92 -3.38
N LYS A 64 -2.15 -9.42 -2.22
CA LYS A 64 -1.76 -8.13 -1.66
C LYS A 64 -1.57 -8.25 -0.14
N PRO A 65 -0.40 -8.70 0.33
CA PRO A 65 -0.15 -8.98 1.76
C PRO A 65 -0.40 -7.77 2.68
N ALA A 66 -0.32 -6.54 2.16
CA ALA A 66 -0.66 -5.32 2.90
C ALA A 66 -2.09 -5.32 3.46
N GLU A 67 -3.02 -6.10 2.90
CA GLU A 67 -4.39 -6.21 3.39
C GLU A 67 -4.49 -6.91 4.76
N LEU A 68 -3.46 -7.62 5.22
CA LEU A 68 -3.36 -8.12 6.59
C LEU A 68 -3.38 -7.01 7.64
N PHE A 69 -2.89 -5.82 7.30
CA PHE A 69 -2.86 -4.65 8.19
C PHE A 69 -4.16 -3.87 8.21
N PHE A 70 -5.23 -4.40 7.59
CA PHE A 70 -6.55 -3.76 7.53
C PHE A 70 -7.03 -3.19 8.88
N PRO A 71 -6.96 -3.93 10.00
CA PRO A 71 -7.51 -3.45 11.28
C PRO A 71 -6.73 -2.27 11.88
N VAL A 72 -5.44 -2.17 11.57
CA VAL A 72 -4.51 -1.20 12.20
C VAL A 72 -4.02 -0.11 11.26
N SER A 73 -4.30 -0.20 9.96
CA SER A 73 -3.73 0.74 8.98
C SER A 73 -4.11 2.20 9.25
N GLY A 74 -5.34 2.48 9.71
CA GLY A 74 -5.78 3.84 10.01
C GLY A 74 -5.05 4.49 11.19
N VAL A 75 -4.62 3.68 12.17
CA VAL A 75 -3.92 4.16 13.38
C VAL A 75 -2.45 4.56 13.08
N LEU A 76 -1.90 4.06 11.98
CA LEU A 76 -0.51 4.30 11.59
C LEU A 76 -0.33 5.55 10.71
N SER A 77 -1.39 6.32 10.46
CA SER A 77 -1.31 7.62 9.79
C SER A 77 -0.64 8.64 10.70
N LYS A 78 0.24 9.44 10.12
CA LYS A 78 1.11 10.39 10.83
C LYS A 78 0.83 11.83 10.41
N THR A 79 1.02 12.74 11.34
CA THR A 79 1.15 14.16 11.02
C THR A 79 2.47 14.42 10.27
N PRO A 80 2.63 15.53 9.57
CA PRO A 80 3.88 15.87 8.90
C PRO A 80 5.10 15.89 9.84
N SER A 81 4.96 16.39 11.06
CA SER A 81 6.04 16.41 12.04
C SER A 81 6.44 15.00 12.51
N GLU A 82 5.48 14.11 12.70
CA GLU A 82 5.74 12.69 13.03
C GLU A 82 6.39 11.97 11.86
N THR A 83 5.92 12.18 10.63
CA THR A 83 6.51 11.61 9.42
C THR A 83 7.97 12.03 9.28
N TRP A 84 8.28 13.31 9.50
CA TRP A 84 9.65 13.79 9.44
C TRP A 84 10.52 13.20 10.55
N ARG A 85 10.05 13.26 11.80
CA ARG A 85 10.78 12.70 12.95
C ARG A 85 11.13 11.22 12.78
N GLU A 86 10.21 10.45 12.20
CA GLU A 86 10.39 9.00 12.05
C GLU A 86 11.22 8.62 10.84
N TYR A 87 11.05 9.33 9.70
CA TYR A 87 11.61 8.90 8.43
C TYR A 87 12.63 9.84 7.80
N ALA A 88 13.00 10.96 8.42
CA ALA A 88 13.95 11.92 7.85
C ALA A 88 15.29 11.28 7.50
N ALA A 89 15.79 10.33 8.33
CA ALA A 89 17.02 9.61 8.03
C ALA A 89 16.92 8.79 6.74
N LEU A 90 15.78 8.11 6.50
CA LEU A 90 15.53 7.36 5.28
C LEU A 90 15.39 8.27 4.06
N PHE A 91 14.68 9.41 4.20
CA PHE A 91 14.58 10.38 3.11
C PHE A 91 15.93 10.94 2.72
N ARG A 92 16.82 11.22 3.70
CA ARG A 92 18.20 11.66 3.42
C ARG A 92 19.02 10.55 2.78
N ALA A 93 18.97 9.32 3.29
CA ALA A 93 19.73 8.19 2.78
C ALA A 93 19.43 7.86 1.31
N HIS A 94 18.15 7.99 0.91
CA HIS A 94 17.71 7.66 -0.44
C HIS A 94 17.38 8.90 -1.30
N SER A 95 17.84 10.09 -0.91
CA SER A 95 17.70 11.30 -1.72
C SER A 95 18.66 11.29 -2.92
N THR A 96 18.30 12.04 -3.96
CA THR A 96 19.17 12.38 -5.09
C THR A 96 19.20 13.91 -5.27
N ALA A 97 19.98 14.40 -6.22
CA ALA A 97 19.96 15.82 -6.57
C ALA A 97 18.58 16.34 -6.99
N LEU A 98 17.72 15.45 -7.53
CA LEU A 98 16.35 15.75 -7.92
C LEU A 98 15.34 15.45 -6.80
N MET A 99 15.42 14.25 -6.25
CA MET A 99 14.51 13.74 -5.23
C MET A 99 15.04 14.11 -3.84
N THR A 100 14.86 15.38 -3.46
CA THR A 100 15.33 15.88 -2.15
C THR A 100 14.56 15.23 -0.99
N PRO A 101 15.12 15.19 0.23
CA PRO A 101 14.44 14.63 1.40
C PRO A 101 13.05 15.22 1.63
N GLU A 102 12.89 16.53 1.41
CA GLU A 102 11.63 17.24 1.59
C GLU A 102 10.60 16.88 0.52
N LEU A 103 11.04 16.61 -0.72
CA LEU A 103 10.13 16.14 -1.78
C LEU A 103 9.67 14.71 -1.51
N LEU A 104 10.57 13.83 -1.08
CA LEU A 104 10.25 12.46 -0.68
C LEU A 104 9.25 12.44 0.48
N ALA A 105 9.49 13.25 1.51
CA ALA A 105 8.59 13.41 2.64
C ALA A 105 7.21 13.96 2.22
N ALA A 106 7.19 14.94 1.30
CA ALA A 106 5.96 15.54 0.78
C ALA A 106 5.11 14.51 0.04
N LEU A 107 5.71 13.71 -0.84
CA LEU A 107 5.02 12.64 -1.55
C LEU A 107 4.47 11.59 -0.56
N ALA A 108 5.29 11.13 0.39
CA ALA A 108 4.86 10.17 1.40
C ALA A 108 3.68 10.68 2.25
N GLN A 109 3.67 11.97 2.56
CA GLN A 109 2.60 12.60 3.34
C GLN A 109 1.32 12.77 2.53
N VAL A 110 1.42 13.22 1.27
CA VAL A 110 0.27 13.46 0.40
C VAL A 110 -0.42 12.16 0.01
N GLU A 111 0.36 11.11 -0.29
CA GLU A 111 -0.16 9.83 -0.77
C GLU A 111 -0.69 8.92 0.34
N GLY A 112 0.04 8.81 1.43
CA GLY A 112 -0.25 7.82 2.47
C GLY A 112 -0.25 8.36 3.88
N SER A 113 -0.19 9.69 4.09
CA SER A 113 -0.07 10.30 5.43
C SER A 113 1.09 9.69 6.24
N GLY A 114 2.23 9.43 5.60
CA GLY A 114 3.40 8.80 6.21
C GLY A 114 3.16 7.36 6.72
N ASN A 115 2.06 6.73 6.35
CA ASN A 115 1.67 5.41 6.80
C ASN A 115 2.26 4.33 5.87
N PRO A 116 3.18 3.46 6.35
CA PRO A 116 3.83 2.45 5.52
C PRO A 116 2.89 1.35 5.02
N VAL A 117 1.75 1.16 5.66
CA VAL A 117 0.74 0.16 5.28
C VAL A 117 -0.56 0.81 4.78
N ALA A 118 -0.49 2.08 4.35
CA ALA A 118 -1.63 2.75 3.74
C ALA A 118 -2.15 1.93 2.56
N ARG A 119 -3.47 1.83 2.46
CA ARG A 119 -4.16 1.01 1.47
C ARG A 119 -5.35 1.74 0.88
N THR A 120 -5.76 1.30 -0.29
CA THR A 120 -6.97 1.82 -0.92
C THR A 120 -8.24 1.18 -0.32
N PRO A 121 -9.37 1.90 -0.26
CA PRO A 121 -10.62 1.34 0.21
C PRO A 121 -11.07 0.18 -0.67
N TRP A 122 -11.78 -0.78 -0.08
CA TRP A 122 -12.40 -1.87 -0.81
C TRP A 122 -13.67 -1.39 -1.49
N ARG A 123 -13.93 -1.91 -2.68
CA ARG A 123 -15.12 -1.57 -3.47
C ARG A 123 -15.80 -2.82 -4.01
N VAL A 124 -17.12 -2.79 -4.04
CA VAL A 124 -17.95 -3.76 -4.75
C VAL A 124 -17.95 -3.38 -6.23
N ARG A 125 -17.74 -4.37 -7.09
CA ARG A 125 -17.82 -4.24 -8.56
C ARG A 125 -18.71 -5.34 -9.10
N ALA A 126 -19.50 -5.03 -10.14
CA ALA A 126 -20.17 -6.03 -10.91
C ALA A 126 -19.11 -6.86 -11.68
N SER A 127 -19.02 -8.16 -11.38
CA SER A 127 -18.10 -9.09 -12.02
C SER A 127 -18.69 -10.48 -12.02
N VAL A 128 -18.44 -11.24 -13.09
CA VAL A 128 -18.76 -12.67 -13.15
C VAL A 128 -17.76 -13.54 -12.37
N ASP A 129 -16.58 -12.99 -12.07
CA ASP A 129 -15.60 -13.64 -11.21
C ASP A 129 -15.86 -13.26 -9.74
N PRO A 130 -16.23 -14.23 -8.86
CA PRO A 130 -16.52 -13.95 -7.45
C PRO A 130 -15.34 -13.28 -6.71
N ARG A 131 -14.09 -13.52 -7.16
CA ARG A 131 -12.88 -12.94 -6.57
C ARG A 131 -12.71 -11.45 -6.89
N GLU A 132 -13.38 -10.95 -7.90
CA GLU A 132 -13.34 -9.57 -8.36
C GLU A 132 -14.52 -8.73 -7.86
N VAL A 133 -15.54 -9.37 -7.25
CA VAL A 133 -16.77 -8.70 -6.78
C VAL A 133 -16.47 -7.73 -5.65
N TYR A 134 -15.63 -8.12 -4.69
CA TYR A 134 -15.24 -7.27 -3.56
C TYR A 134 -13.72 -7.28 -3.41
N ARG A 135 -13.08 -6.18 -3.80
CA ARG A 135 -11.63 -6.04 -3.82
C ARG A 135 -11.16 -4.61 -3.55
N PRO A 136 -9.86 -4.41 -3.24
CA PRO A 136 -9.28 -3.07 -3.16
C PRO A 136 -9.51 -2.26 -4.44
N ALA A 137 -9.76 -0.97 -4.31
CA ALA A 137 -10.03 -0.08 -5.44
C ALA A 137 -8.86 0.02 -6.43
N SER A 138 -7.63 -0.13 -5.94
CA SER A 138 -6.42 -0.22 -6.75
C SER A 138 -5.38 -1.13 -6.11
N SER A 139 -4.31 -1.44 -6.84
CA SER A 139 -3.15 -2.18 -6.33
C SER A 139 -2.18 -1.32 -5.52
N ALA A 140 -2.46 -0.03 -5.33
CA ALA A 140 -1.61 0.90 -4.60
C ALA A 140 -1.42 0.51 -3.13
N VAL A 141 -0.19 0.61 -2.63
CA VAL A 141 0.21 0.20 -1.27
C VAL A 141 1.24 1.16 -0.69
N GLY A 142 1.15 1.35 0.63
CA GLY A 142 2.18 1.98 1.44
C GLY A 142 2.18 3.50 1.37
N MET A 143 3.20 4.12 1.99
CA MET A 143 3.26 5.57 2.15
C MET A 143 3.31 6.36 0.84
N TYR A 144 3.74 5.72 -0.26
CA TYR A 144 3.77 6.32 -1.59
C TYR A 144 2.68 5.79 -2.53
N GLN A 145 1.77 4.97 -2.05
CA GLN A 145 0.72 4.36 -2.88
C GLN A 145 1.25 3.75 -4.19
N ILE A 146 2.38 3.00 -4.09
CA ILE A 146 3.03 2.38 -5.25
C ILE A 146 2.13 1.28 -5.80
N THR A 147 1.75 1.37 -7.08
CA THR A 147 0.96 0.35 -7.78
C THR A 147 1.83 -0.84 -8.19
N ASP A 148 1.21 -1.99 -8.55
CA ASP A 148 1.94 -3.18 -8.97
C ASP A 148 2.83 -2.89 -10.19
N GLY A 149 2.30 -2.19 -11.21
CA GLY A 149 3.07 -1.86 -12.41
C GLY A 149 4.26 -0.94 -12.13
N THR A 150 4.07 0.07 -11.27
CA THR A 150 5.16 0.96 -10.85
C THR A 150 6.20 0.20 -10.03
N PHE A 151 5.77 -0.71 -9.15
CA PHE A 151 6.65 -1.51 -8.32
C PHE A 151 7.59 -2.39 -9.15
N GLU A 152 7.05 -3.10 -10.15
CA GLU A 152 7.87 -3.93 -11.04
C GLU A 152 8.88 -3.12 -11.86
N GLN A 153 8.52 -1.91 -12.27
CA GLN A 153 9.44 -1.00 -12.94
C GLN A 153 10.50 -0.44 -11.98
N ALA A 154 10.09 -0.02 -10.79
CA ALA A 154 10.96 0.60 -9.81
C ALA A 154 12.06 -0.34 -9.29
N LYS A 155 11.80 -1.65 -9.18
CA LYS A 155 12.78 -2.65 -8.76
C LYS A 155 14.03 -2.72 -9.65
N ARG A 156 13.99 -2.16 -10.85
CA ARG A 156 15.14 -2.09 -11.76
C ARG A 156 16.17 -1.05 -11.33
N TYR A 157 15.80 -0.12 -10.44
CA TYR A 157 16.62 1.01 -10.05
C TYR A 157 16.92 1.00 -8.57
N CYS A 158 18.10 1.46 -8.17
CA CYS A 158 18.51 1.64 -6.78
C CYS A 158 19.32 2.93 -6.60
N ILE A 159 19.56 3.32 -5.36
CA ILE A 159 20.32 4.51 -5.02
C ILE A 159 21.70 4.10 -4.48
N HIS A 160 22.76 4.59 -5.13
CA HIS A 160 24.11 4.52 -4.62
C HIS A 160 24.70 5.93 -4.56
N ASP A 161 25.23 6.31 -3.42
CA ASP A 161 25.86 7.62 -3.21
C ASP A 161 24.99 8.79 -3.75
N HIS A 162 23.70 8.76 -3.45
CA HIS A 162 22.69 9.74 -3.91
C HIS A 162 22.50 9.81 -5.44
N VAL A 163 22.88 8.77 -6.16
CA VAL A 163 22.68 8.64 -7.61
C VAL A 163 21.77 7.44 -7.90
N ALA A 164 20.74 7.66 -8.71
CA ALA A 164 19.88 6.59 -9.18
C ALA A 164 20.56 5.81 -10.32
N ILE A 165 20.81 4.53 -10.11
CA ILE A 165 21.45 3.62 -11.08
C ILE A 165 20.54 2.46 -11.44
N GLU A 166 20.89 1.72 -12.50
CA GLU A 166 20.17 0.51 -12.97
C GLU A 166 20.98 -0.77 -12.77
N GLU A 167 22.29 -0.65 -12.60
CA GLU A 167 23.20 -1.77 -12.39
C GLU A 167 23.37 -2.08 -10.91
N GLY A 168 23.51 -3.35 -10.55
CA GLY A 168 23.77 -3.76 -9.17
C GLY A 168 22.52 -3.80 -8.26
N CYS A 169 21.33 -3.57 -8.79
CA CYS A 169 20.07 -3.45 -8.01
C CYS A 169 19.35 -4.80 -7.76
N TRP A 170 20.04 -5.90 -7.82
CA TRP A 170 19.48 -7.26 -7.76
C TRP A 170 18.77 -7.60 -6.43
N PHE A 171 19.18 -6.99 -5.32
CA PHE A 171 18.50 -7.15 -4.03
C PHE A 171 17.08 -6.55 -4.02
N ASN A 172 16.76 -5.63 -4.94
CA ASN A 172 15.46 -5.00 -5.03
C ASN A 172 14.34 -6.00 -5.39
N SER A 173 14.69 -7.19 -5.89
CA SER A 173 13.74 -8.30 -6.08
C SER A 173 13.08 -8.74 -4.78
N LEU A 174 13.75 -8.53 -3.63
CA LEU A 174 13.27 -8.86 -2.28
C LEU A 174 12.53 -7.70 -1.61
N TYR A 175 12.45 -6.53 -2.27
CA TYR A 175 11.83 -5.34 -1.69
C TYR A 175 10.32 -5.50 -1.54
N LEU A 176 9.79 -4.84 -0.50
CA LEU A 176 8.37 -4.78 -0.18
C LEU A 176 7.92 -3.32 -0.04
N ARG A 177 6.79 -2.98 -0.64
CA ARG A 177 6.23 -1.61 -0.63
C ARG A 177 5.80 -1.10 0.75
N VAL A 178 5.66 -2.00 1.72
CA VAL A 178 5.26 -1.70 3.11
C VAL A 178 6.45 -1.47 4.04
N ILE A 179 7.67 -1.74 3.59
CA ILE A 179 8.89 -1.44 4.34
C ILE A 179 9.33 -0.02 3.98
N PRO A 180 9.41 0.92 4.94
CA PRO A 180 9.68 2.32 4.66
C PRO A 180 10.95 2.57 3.83
N SER A 181 12.09 1.96 4.19
CA SER A 181 13.35 2.12 3.44
C SER A 181 13.21 1.67 1.99
N HIS A 182 12.60 0.51 1.75
CA HIS A 182 12.37 0.01 0.40
C HIS A 182 11.45 0.93 -0.42
N ALA A 183 10.36 1.40 0.20
CA ALA A 183 9.40 2.29 -0.46
C ALA A 183 10.02 3.64 -0.82
N VAL A 184 10.84 4.22 0.06
CA VAL A 184 11.55 5.48 -0.18
C VAL A 184 12.54 5.32 -1.33
N GLU A 185 13.39 4.30 -1.29
CA GLU A 185 14.40 4.05 -2.33
C GLU A 185 13.76 3.80 -3.70
N LEU A 186 12.79 2.89 -3.77
CA LEU A 186 12.07 2.58 -5.01
C LEU A 186 11.43 3.82 -5.64
N THR A 187 10.77 4.66 -4.82
CA THR A 187 10.12 5.88 -5.30
C THR A 187 11.15 6.89 -5.78
N SER A 188 12.20 7.11 -5.01
CA SER A 188 13.27 8.04 -5.35
C SER A 188 13.96 7.64 -6.64
N ALA A 189 14.46 6.41 -6.73
CA ALA A 189 15.19 5.92 -7.90
C ALA A 189 14.32 5.91 -9.17
N TYR A 190 13.08 5.42 -9.06
CA TYR A 190 12.15 5.37 -10.19
C TYR A 190 11.80 6.75 -10.74
N LEU A 191 11.50 7.71 -9.87
CA LEU A 191 11.12 9.06 -10.32
C LEU A 191 12.32 9.82 -10.88
N ASP A 192 13.49 9.71 -10.26
CA ASP A 192 14.73 10.31 -10.78
C ASP A 192 15.04 9.81 -12.20
N ARG A 193 15.07 8.51 -12.40
CA ARG A 193 15.31 7.89 -13.71
C ARG A 193 14.23 8.22 -14.74
N SER A 194 12.96 8.26 -14.32
CA SER A 194 11.85 8.60 -15.21
C SER A 194 11.94 10.03 -15.72
N VAL A 195 12.26 10.99 -14.84
CA VAL A 195 12.49 12.38 -15.21
C VAL A 195 13.69 12.51 -16.15
N ALA A 196 14.80 11.87 -15.78
CA ALA A 196 16.02 11.89 -16.60
C ALA A 196 15.75 11.35 -18.02
N ALA A 197 15.06 10.23 -18.14
CA ALA A 197 14.71 9.62 -19.42
C ALA A 197 13.83 10.54 -20.31
N ILE A 198 12.81 11.19 -19.74
CA ILE A 198 11.94 12.11 -20.47
C ILE A 198 12.74 13.32 -20.96
N LEU A 199 13.56 13.93 -20.09
CA LEU A 199 14.32 15.13 -20.47
C LEU A 199 15.41 14.82 -21.51
N ALA A 200 16.13 13.70 -21.35
CA ALA A 200 17.15 13.26 -22.31
C ALA A 200 16.52 12.93 -23.66
N GLY A 201 15.43 12.15 -23.69
CA GLY A 201 14.73 11.79 -24.92
C GLY A 201 14.17 12.98 -25.69
N ARG A 202 13.92 14.10 -24.99
CA ARG A 202 13.40 15.34 -25.57
C ARG A 202 14.46 16.43 -25.76
N ARG A 203 15.68 16.24 -25.24
CA ARG A 203 16.74 17.26 -25.20
C ARG A 203 16.25 18.58 -24.55
N LEU A 204 15.44 18.46 -23.47
CA LEU A 204 14.85 19.61 -22.78
C LEU A 204 15.72 20.02 -21.61
N ALA A 205 16.02 21.32 -21.52
CA ALA A 205 16.51 21.93 -20.28
C ALA A 205 15.32 22.24 -19.36
N ALA A 206 15.47 21.97 -18.06
CA ALA A 206 14.46 22.25 -17.06
C ALA A 206 15.12 22.71 -15.76
N SER A 207 14.49 23.66 -15.06
CA SER A 207 14.88 24.05 -13.71
C SER A 207 14.64 22.89 -12.73
N VAL A 208 15.29 22.93 -11.56
CA VAL A 208 15.07 21.94 -10.49
C VAL A 208 13.58 21.91 -10.10
N ALA A 209 12.92 23.04 -10.00
CA ALA A 209 11.50 23.12 -9.69
C ALA A 209 10.64 22.39 -10.74
N GLN A 210 10.88 22.62 -12.02
CA GLN A 210 10.17 21.96 -13.12
C GLN A 210 10.40 20.44 -13.12
N LYS A 211 11.64 19.99 -12.83
CA LYS A 211 11.98 18.57 -12.71
C LYS A 211 11.24 17.92 -11.54
N GLN A 212 11.14 18.60 -10.41
CA GLN A 212 10.40 18.10 -9.23
C GLN A 212 8.89 18.07 -9.44
N GLU A 213 8.33 19.06 -10.12
CA GLU A 213 6.91 19.03 -10.54
C GLU A 213 6.64 17.88 -11.52
N LEU A 214 7.57 17.67 -12.48
CA LEU A 214 7.50 16.53 -13.41
C LEU A 214 7.54 15.20 -12.66
N ALA A 215 8.42 15.04 -11.67
CA ALA A 215 8.49 13.85 -10.82
C ALA A 215 7.16 13.61 -10.09
N ALA A 216 6.59 14.64 -9.47
CA ALA A 216 5.31 14.56 -8.79
C ALA A 216 4.15 14.20 -9.77
N LEU A 217 4.17 14.76 -10.97
CA LEU A 217 3.17 14.45 -11.99
C LEU A 217 3.32 13.01 -12.51
N ILE A 218 4.54 12.52 -12.73
CA ILE A 218 4.81 11.13 -13.09
C ILE A 218 4.29 10.20 -12.00
N HIS A 219 4.49 10.55 -10.74
CA HIS A 219 4.00 9.75 -9.61
C HIS A 219 2.48 9.61 -9.62
N LEU A 220 1.75 10.70 -9.83
CA LEU A 220 0.29 10.71 -9.87
C LEU A 220 -0.29 10.07 -11.14
N CYS A 221 0.28 10.41 -12.31
CA CYS A 221 -0.34 10.21 -13.62
C CYS A 221 0.42 9.19 -14.51
N GLY A 222 1.61 8.77 -14.07
CA GLY A 222 2.51 7.93 -14.86
C GLY A 222 3.39 8.68 -15.87
N ALA A 223 4.37 7.97 -16.42
CA ALA A 223 5.41 8.55 -17.30
C ALA A 223 4.85 9.17 -18.59
N SER A 224 3.78 8.60 -19.17
CA SER A 224 3.16 9.13 -20.39
C SER A 224 2.57 10.54 -20.19
N ALA A 225 1.90 10.77 -19.06
CA ALA A 225 1.37 12.10 -18.72
C ALA A 225 2.51 13.08 -18.40
N GLY A 226 3.58 12.60 -17.76
CA GLY A 226 4.80 13.38 -17.52
C GLY A 226 5.46 13.81 -18.83
N ASP A 227 5.58 12.91 -19.81
CA ASP A 227 6.12 13.23 -21.13
C ASP A 227 5.27 14.26 -21.88
N ALA A 228 3.96 14.16 -21.80
CA ALA A 228 3.04 15.16 -22.39
C ALA A 228 3.20 16.54 -21.72
N TYR A 229 3.34 16.58 -20.39
CA TYR A 229 3.58 17.80 -19.62
C TYR A 229 4.92 18.47 -20.00
N ALA A 230 5.98 17.69 -20.13
CA ALA A 230 7.29 18.19 -20.56
C ALA A 230 7.22 18.77 -21.98
N ARG A 231 6.55 18.10 -22.93
CA ARG A 231 6.29 18.59 -24.30
C ARG A 231 5.51 19.91 -24.34
N ALA A 232 4.60 20.10 -23.41
CA ALA A 232 3.83 21.32 -23.30
C ALA A 232 4.60 22.48 -22.62
N GLY A 233 5.92 22.36 -22.46
CA GLY A 233 6.76 23.35 -21.77
C GLY A 233 6.45 23.48 -20.29
N PHE A 234 6.21 22.34 -19.62
CA PHE A 234 5.86 22.25 -18.21
C PHE A 234 4.55 22.99 -17.88
N ARG A 235 3.54 22.84 -18.72
CA ARG A 235 2.21 23.40 -18.52
C ARG A 235 1.17 22.30 -18.51
N LEU A 236 0.30 22.31 -17.49
CA LEU A 236 -0.85 21.41 -17.43
C LEU A 236 -1.92 21.84 -18.42
N ALA A 237 -2.55 20.88 -19.07
CA ALA A 237 -3.78 21.18 -19.82
C ALA A 237 -4.89 21.68 -18.87
N PRO A 238 -5.79 22.56 -19.35
CA PRO A 238 -6.94 22.99 -18.57
C PRO A 238 -7.76 21.80 -18.09
N GLY A 239 -8.06 21.74 -16.78
CA GLY A 239 -8.86 20.65 -16.18
C GLY A 239 -8.21 19.26 -16.23
N GLN A 240 -6.88 19.16 -16.39
CA GLN A 240 -6.17 17.87 -16.44
C GLN A 240 -6.39 17.07 -15.16
N ARG A 241 -6.87 15.83 -15.33
CA ARG A 241 -7.14 14.90 -14.23
C ARG A 241 -6.39 13.59 -14.44
N CYS A 242 -6.03 12.95 -13.31
CA CYS A 242 -5.47 11.60 -13.30
C CYS A 242 -6.37 10.73 -12.39
N GLY A 243 -7.21 9.92 -13.01
CA GLY A 243 -8.26 9.24 -12.28
C GLY A 243 -9.21 10.22 -11.59
N ALA A 244 -9.36 10.11 -10.28
CA ALA A 244 -10.19 11.01 -9.48
C ALA A 244 -9.50 12.34 -9.13
N HIS A 245 -8.19 12.47 -9.31
CA HIS A 245 -7.38 13.60 -8.83
C HIS A 245 -7.27 14.70 -9.88
N ASP A 246 -7.41 15.95 -9.45
CA ASP A 246 -7.04 17.12 -10.24
C ASP A 246 -5.53 17.31 -10.18
N ALA A 247 -4.86 17.33 -11.34
CA ALA A 247 -3.40 17.36 -11.39
C ALA A 247 -2.82 18.69 -10.83
N ARG A 248 -3.49 19.82 -11.04
CA ARG A 248 -3.04 21.13 -10.54
C ARG A 248 -3.15 21.18 -9.02
N ALA A 249 -4.28 20.75 -8.47
CA ALA A 249 -4.50 20.71 -7.03
C ALA A 249 -3.47 19.79 -6.35
N TYR A 250 -3.17 18.64 -6.94
CA TYR A 250 -2.17 17.71 -6.44
C TYR A 250 -0.76 18.32 -6.41
N LEU A 251 -0.31 18.92 -7.51
CA LEU A 251 1.00 19.57 -7.56
C LEU A 251 1.10 20.72 -6.54
N ALA A 252 0.05 21.49 -6.38
CA ALA A 252 -0.01 22.55 -5.37
C ALA A 252 0.10 22.00 -3.94
N GLN A 253 -0.57 20.85 -3.66
CA GLN A 253 -0.50 20.19 -2.37
C GLN A 253 0.90 19.63 -2.09
N VAL A 254 1.54 18.96 -3.05
CA VAL A 254 2.92 18.48 -2.91
C VAL A 254 3.88 19.65 -2.68
N ALA A 255 3.75 20.75 -3.44
CA ALA A 255 4.59 21.93 -3.26
C ALA A 255 4.40 22.59 -1.88
N ALA A 256 3.17 22.66 -1.37
CA ALA A 256 2.89 23.18 -0.03
C ALA A 256 3.51 22.28 1.04
N MET A 257 3.36 20.98 0.90
CA MET A 257 3.91 20.00 1.84
C MET A 257 5.44 20.00 1.81
N LYS A 258 6.07 20.12 0.64
CA LYS A 258 7.53 20.26 0.51
C LYS A 258 8.05 21.48 1.27
N ARG A 259 7.38 22.63 1.16
CA ARG A 259 7.74 23.83 1.94
C ARG A 259 7.60 23.61 3.45
N LEU A 260 6.59 22.86 3.89
CA LEU A 260 6.43 22.51 5.29
C LEU A 260 7.60 21.64 5.78
N PHE A 261 7.97 20.61 5.03
CA PHE A 261 9.10 19.77 5.39
C PHE A 261 10.45 20.51 5.33
N ALA A 262 10.62 21.48 4.42
CA ALA A 262 11.79 22.36 4.41
C ALA A 262 11.92 23.17 5.72
N ARG A 263 10.81 23.63 6.29
CA ARG A 263 10.83 24.29 7.62
C ARG A 263 11.13 23.29 8.75
N LEU A 264 10.57 22.07 8.68
CA LEU A 264 10.84 21.05 9.70
C LEU A 264 12.30 20.57 9.67
N SER A 265 12.94 20.54 8.50
CA SER A 265 14.35 20.14 8.36
C SER A 265 15.33 21.14 8.96
N THR A 266 14.93 22.40 9.15
CA THR A 266 15.76 23.44 9.79
C THR A 266 15.58 23.50 11.31
N LEU A 267 14.58 22.83 11.86
CA LEU A 267 14.26 22.84 13.29
C LEU A 267 14.79 21.62 14.05
N GLY A 268 15.28 20.61 13.36
CA GLY A 268 15.83 19.35 13.88
C GLY A 268 17.12 18.97 13.22
#